data_4aa4aa6e7a50225192346b1c100d5dc3
#
_entry.id   4aa4aa6e7a50225192346b1c100d5dc3
#
_cell.length_a   1.000
_cell.length_b   1.000
_cell.length_c   1.000
_cell.angle_alpha   90.00
_cell.angle_beta   90.00
_cell.angle_gamma   90.00
#
_symmetry.space_group_name_H-M   'P 1'
#
loop_
_entity.id
_entity.type
_entity.pdbx_description
1 polymer ?
#
loop_
_entity_poly.entity_id
_entity_poly.type
_entity_poly.pdbx_seq_one_letter_code
_entity_poly.pdbx_strand_id
1 'polypeptide(L)'
;NFEAVGLSRGLVADYFPGMVSRISGIGVSGIEKKIKELHSKAYQKNVVVLPIGGLYKYRKTGEDHQFQGNLIHLLQHSVGKNSYDLFKKYTDGIHKLNPTNLRDLLEFRSSNKSINIDEVEPIEKITPRFGSGSMSHGALSSEAHETLAIGMNRIKGASCSGEGGEDEKRFKVLENGDSANSKVKQVASARFGVTVKYLNNCKEIEIKIAQGAKPGEGGQLPGFKVTKEIARLRHSTPGVTLISPPPHHDIYSI
;
A
#
# COMPACT_ATOMS: atom_id res chain seq x y z
N ASN A 1 -21.66 11.38 8.86
CA ASN A 1 -22.58 11.27 7.72
C ASN A 1 -22.11 10.16 6.82
N PHE A 2 -22.95 9.17 6.56
CA PHE A 2 -22.67 8.08 5.63
C PHE A 2 -23.19 8.44 4.24
N GLU A 3 -22.53 7.94 3.21
CA GLU A 3 -22.90 8.12 1.82
C GLU A 3 -22.94 6.75 1.13
N ALA A 4 -23.94 6.53 0.30
CA ALA A 4 -23.99 5.34 -0.55
C ALA A 4 -23.14 5.57 -1.82
N VAL A 5 -22.12 4.75 -1.99
CA VAL A 5 -21.24 4.76 -3.16
C VAL A 5 -21.52 3.54 -4.02
N GLY A 6 -21.62 3.73 -5.34
CA GLY A 6 -21.85 2.65 -6.29
C GLY A 6 -23.31 2.25 -6.52
N LEU A 7 -24.26 2.85 -5.82
CA LEU A 7 -25.70 2.69 -6.05
C LEU A 7 -26.28 3.95 -6.68
N SER A 8 -27.26 3.79 -7.58
CA SER A 8 -27.93 4.90 -8.23
C SER A 8 -28.71 5.75 -7.21
N ARG A 9 -28.82 7.05 -7.49
CA ARG A 9 -29.58 7.99 -6.63
C ARG A 9 -31.03 7.56 -6.45
N GLY A 10 -31.69 7.04 -7.52
CA GLY A 10 -33.04 6.54 -7.45
C GLY A 10 -33.16 5.36 -6.49
N LEU A 11 -32.29 4.35 -6.62
CA LEU A 11 -32.26 3.20 -5.73
C LEU A 11 -32.05 3.61 -4.26
N VAL A 12 -31.14 4.56 -4.03
CA VAL A 12 -30.86 5.05 -2.67
C VAL A 12 -32.05 5.84 -2.11
N ALA A 13 -32.71 6.66 -2.93
CA ALA A 13 -33.91 7.40 -2.49
C ALA A 13 -35.07 6.45 -2.10
N ASP A 14 -35.26 5.37 -2.87
CA ASP A 14 -36.36 4.43 -2.67
C ASP A 14 -36.17 3.51 -1.45
N TYR A 15 -34.92 3.04 -1.23
CA TYR A 15 -34.65 2.00 -0.25
C TYR A 15 -33.84 2.45 0.98
N PHE A 16 -33.20 3.64 0.90
CA PHE A 16 -32.37 4.19 1.96
C PHE A 16 -32.69 5.67 2.21
N PRO A 17 -33.92 5.99 2.66
CA PRO A 17 -34.35 7.37 2.86
C PRO A 17 -33.40 8.15 3.77
N GLY A 18 -33.04 9.36 3.34
CA GLY A 18 -32.11 10.22 4.09
C GLY A 18 -30.62 9.95 3.84
N MET A 19 -30.27 8.90 3.09
CA MET A 19 -28.88 8.64 2.68
C MET A 19 -28.54 9.41 1.41
N VAL A 20 -27.30 9.92 1.33
CA VAL A 20 -26.81 10.68 0.18
C VAL A 20 -26.07 9.74 -0.80
N SER A 21 -26.28 9.95 -2.10
CA SER A 21 -25.51 9.29 -3.17
C SER A 21 -25.05 10.34 -4.16
N ARG A 22 -23.93 11.00 -3.89
CA ARG A 22 -23.40 12.11 -4.70
C ARG A 22 -22.86 11.63 -6.04
N ILE A 23 -22.13 10.52 -6.04
CA ILE A 23 -21.49 9.94 -7.23
C ILE A 23 -22.48 9.14 -8.06
N SER A 24 -23.54 8.60 -7.43
CA SER A 24 -24.47 7.66 -8.04
C SER A 24 -23.79 6.29 -8.35
N GLY A 25 -24.40 5.47 -9.20
CA GLY A 25 -23.89 4.16 -9.56
C GLY A 25 -24.95 3.29 -10.23
N ILE A 26 -24.88 1.97 -9.98
CA ILE A 26 -25.75 0.97 -10.60
C ILE A 26 -27.17 1.05 -10.01
N GLY A 27 -28.18 1.07 -10.89
CA GLY A 27 -29.60 0.96 -10.51
C GLY A 27 -30.11 -0.48 -10.56
N VAL A 28 -31.39 -0.67 -10.23
CA VAL A 28 -32.05 -1.99 -10.21
C VAL A 28 -31.90 -2.73 -11.54
N SER A 29 -32.11 -2.06 -12.67
CA SER A 29 -31.97 -2.66 -14.01
C SER A 29 -30.56 -3.14 -14.31
N GLY A 30 -29.54 -2.39 -13.84
CA GLY A 30 -28.14 -2.80 -13.98
C GLY A 30 -27.80 -4.02 -13.10
N ILE A 31 -28.34 -4.07 -11.90
CA ILE A 31 -28.20 -5.21 -10.99
C ILE A 31 -28.89 -6.45 -11.60
N GLU A 32 -30.11 -6.29 -12.09
CA GLU A 32 -30.85 -7.34 -12.76
C GLU A 32 -30.10 -7.91 -13.96
N LYS A 33 -29.60 -7.03 -14.83
CA LYS A 33 -28.79 -7.45 -15.98
C LYS A 33 -27.59 -8.28 -15.56
N LYS A 34 -26.82 -7.82 -14.56
CA LYS A 34 -25.65 -8.53 -14.04
C LYS A 34 -26.01 -9.89 -13.44
N ILE A 35 -27.11 -9.96 -12.69
CA ILE A 35 -27.59 -11.24 -12.13
C ILE A 35 -28.00 -12.20 -13.24
N LYS A 36 -28.75 -11.73 -14.25
CA LYS A 36 -29.16 -12.56 -15.40
C LYS A 36 -27.95 -13.08 -16.19
N GLU A 37 -26.92 -12.25 -16.39
CA GLU A 37 -25.68 -12.66 -17.04
C GLU A 37 -24.96 -13.76 -16.24
N LEU A 38 -24.82 -13.59 -14.93
CA LEU A 38 -24.20 -14.58 -14.04
C LEU A 38 -25.01 -15.88 -14.01
N HIS A 39 -26.33 -15.78 -13.90
CA HIS A 39 -27.25 -16.93 -13.94
C HIS A 39 -27.11 -17.68 -15.26
N SER A 40 -27.19 -16.97 -16.38
CA SER A 40 -27.03 -17.58 -17.72
C SER A 40 -25.71 -18.33 -17.84
N LYS A 41 -24.59 -17.75 -17.36
CA LYS A 41 -23.29 -18.42 -17.34
C LYS A 41 -23.29 -19.67 -16.46
N ALA A 42 -23.90 -19.59 -15.28
CA ALA A 42 -23.92 -20.70 -14.31
C ALA A 42 -24.71 -21.91 -14.83
N TYR A 43 -25.73 -21.69 -15.64
CA TYR A 43 -26.61 -22.75 -16.18
C TYR A 43 -26.34 -23.13 -17.65
N GLN A 44 -25.22 -22.67 -18.23
CA GLN A 44 -24.81 -23.10 -19.56
C GLN A 44 -24.43 -24.60 -19.55
N LYS A 45 -25.04 -25.38 -20.44
CA LYS A 45 -24.87 -26.87 -20.49
C LYS A 45 -23.44 -27.33 -20.79
N ASN A 46 -22.58 -26.45 -21.33
CA ASN A 46 -21.22 -26.78 -21.78
C ASN A 46 -20.11 -26.14 -20.95
N VAL A 47 -20.42 -25.62 -19.77
CA VAL A 47 -19.38 -25.02 -18.90
C VAL A 47 -18.67 -26.16 -18.17
N VAL A 48 -17.46 -26.45 -18.62
CA VAL A 48 -16.57 -27.44 -17.99
C VAL A 48 -15.84 -26.82 -16.79
N VAL A 49 -15.59 -25.52 -16.82
CA VAL A 49 -14.86 -24.80 -15.76
C VAL A 49 -15.51 -23.44 -15.52
N LEU A 50 -15.88 -23.16 -14.27
CA LEU A 50 -16.35 -21.84 -13.87
C LEU A 50 -15.22 -20.82 -13.90
N PRO A 51 -15.51 -19.53 -14.22
CA PRO A 51 -14.53 -18.46 -14.07
C PRO A 51 -14.03 -18.39 -12.63
N ILE A 52 -12.73 -18.38 -12.45
CA ILE A 52 -12.09 -18.42 -11.13
C ILE A 52 -11.80 -17.04 -10.55
N GLY A 53 -12.38 -15.99 -11.14
CA GLY A 53 -12.12 -14.62 -10.78
C GLY A 53 -10.73 -14.15 -11.26
N GLY A 54 -10.20 -13.13 -10.68
CA GLY A 54 -8.91 -12.51 -11.07
C GLY A 54 -8.73 -11.12 -10.46
N LEU A 55 -9.80 -10.55 -9.91
CA LEU A 55 -9.80 -9.19 -9.39
C LEU A 55 -8.77 -8.97 -8.27
N TYR A 56 -8.71 -9.88 -7.29
CA TYR A 56 -7.83 -9.76 -6.12
C TYR A 56 -6.49 -10.47 -6.30
N LYS A 57 -6.40 -11.39 -7.24
CA LYS A 57 -5.20 -12.16 -7.52
C LYS A 57 -5.17 -12.56 -8.98
N TYR A 58 -4.05 -12.33 -9.66
CA TYR A 58 -3.89 -12.75 -11.04
C TYR A 58 -4.22 -14.23 -11.26
N ARG A 59 -5.06 -14.50 -12.24
CA ARG A 59 -5.39 -15.82 -12.75
C ARG A 59 -5.30 -15.81 -14.28
N LYS A 60 -4.58 -16.76 -14.85
CA LYS A 60 -4.32 -16.81 -16.30
C LYS A 60 -5.59 -16.79 -17.17
N THR A 61 -6.68 -17.36 -16.67
CA THR A 61 -7.98 -17.47 -17.35
C THR A 61 -9.07 -16.68 -16.62
N GLY A 62 -8.71 -15.81 -15.68
CA GLY A 62 -9.63 -15.02 -14.90
C GLY A 62 -9.87 -13.63 -15.47
N GLU A 63 -10.39 -12.76 -14.62
CA GLU A 63 -10.60 -11.35 -14.92
C GLU A 63 -9.26 -10.63 -15.13
N ASP A 64 -9.31 -9.48 -15.83
CA ASP A 64 -8.14 -8.65 -16.01
C ASP A 64 -7.58 -8.19 -14.66
N HIS A 65 -6.26 -8.23 -14.53
CA HIS A 65 -5.55 -7.88 -13.31
C HIS A 65 -4.36 -7.00 -13.63
N GLN A 66 -4.19 -5.94 -12.87
CA GLN A 66 -3.10 -4.97 -13.06
C GLN A 66 -1.71 -5.63 -12.93
N PHE A 67 -1.56 -6.56 -11.98
CA PHE A 67 -0.29 -7.25 -11.73
C PHE A 67 -0.26 -8.61 -12.45
N GLN A 68 0.00 -8.58 -13.75
CA GLN A 68 0.17 -9.80 -14.54
C GLN A 68 1.58 -10.39 -14.35
N GLY A 69 1.66 -11.72 -14.25
CA GLY A 69 2.92 -12.40 -13.95
C GLY A 69 4.06 -12.11 -14.92
N ASN A 70 3.76 -12.01 -16.22
CA ASN A 70 4.74 -11.64 -17.26
C ASN A 70 5.29 -10.21 -17.10
N LEU A 71 4.45 -9.26 -16.70
CA LEU A 71 4.86 -7.88 -16.48
C LEU A 71 5.70 -7.76 -15.21
N ILE A 72 5.29 -8.44 -14.13
CA ILE A 72 6.11 -8.51 -12.90
C ILE A 72 7.48 -9.12 -13.18
N HIS A 73 7.54 -10.18 -14.00
CA HIS A 73 8.79 -10.80 -14.42
C HIS A 73 9.68 -9.80 -15.19
N LEU A 74 9.12 -9.04 -16.14
CA LEU A 74 9.85 -7.99 -16.85
C LEU A 74 10.42 -6.94 -15.89
N LEU A 75 9.62 -6.49 -14.90
CA LEU A 75 10.07 -5.54 -13.89
C LEU A 75 11.23 -6.10 -13.07
N GLN A 76 11.11 -7.33 -12.55
CA GLN A 76 12.15 -7.99 -11.77
C GLN A 76 13.45 -8.14 -12.58
N HIS A 77 13.34 -8.56 -13.85
CA HIS A 77 14.50 -8.68 -14.73
C HIS A 77 15.14 -7.34 -15.07
N SER A 78 14.34 -6.29 -15.27
CA SER A 78 14.86 -4.95 -15.53
C SER A 78 15.70 -4.44 -14.36
N VAL A 79 15.25 -4.66 -13.15
CA VAL A 79 15.96 -4.27 -11.92
C VAL A 79 17.21 -5.14 -11.73
N GLY A 80 17.08 -6.48 -11.81
CA GLY A 80 18.20 -7.40 -11.59
C GLY A 80 19.32 -7.27 -12.62
N LYS A 81 19.00 -6.88 -13.86
CA LYS A 81 19.97 -6.65 -14.94
C LYS A 81 20.34 -5.18 -15.15
N ASN A 82 19.78 -4.26 -14.38
CA ASN A 82 19.89 -2.81 -14.56
C ASN A 82 19.63 -2.41 -16.04
N SER A 83 18.58 -2.96 -16.64
CA SER A 83 18.27 -2.82 -18.07
C SER A 83 17.08 -1.89 -18.29
N TYR A 84 17.35 -0.71 -18.85
CA TYR A 84 16.31 0.25 -19.22
C TYR A 84 15.39 -0.28 -20.33
N ASP A 85 15.91 -1.06 -21.29
CA ASP A 85 15.10 -1.65 -22.36
C ASP A 85 14.05 -2.62 -21.83
N LEU A 86 14.39 -3.42 -20.81
CA LEU A 86 13.43 -4.30 -20.16
C LEU A 86 12.40 -3.50 -19.35
N PHE A 87 12.82 -2.39 -18.73
CA PHE A 87 11.91 -1.48 -18.06
C PHE A 87 10.93 -0.83 -19.05
N LYS A 88 11.39 -0.40 -20.20
CA LYS A 88 10.53 0.11 -21.28
C LYS A 88 9.49 -0.92 -21.73
N LYS A 89 9.90 -2.18 -21.93
CA LYS A 89 8.96 -3.25 -22.25
C LYS A 89 7.92 -3.48 -21.17
N TYR A 90 8.30 -3.34 -19.90
CA TYR A 90 7.37 -3.40 -18.77
C TYR A 90 6.36 -2.23 -18.82
N THR A 91 6.83 -0.99 -18.97
CA THR A 91 5.94 0.19 -19.02
C THR A 91 5.00 0.15 -20.22
N ASP A 92 5.50 -0.23 -21.39
CA ASP A 92 4.68 -0.40 -22.60
C ASP A 92 3.63 -1.50 -22.42
N GLY A 93 3.97 -2.56 -21.69
CA GLY A 93 3.03 -3.62 -21.32
C GLY A 93 1.92 -3.13 -20.40
N ILE A 94 2.26 -2.33 -19.39
CA ILE A 94 1.28 -1.71 -18.46
C ILE A 94 0.31 -0.79 -19.24
N HIS A 95 0.83 0.04 -20.13
CA HIS A 95 0.00 0.97 -20.91
C HIS A 95 -0.96 0.28 -21.91
N LYS A 96 -0.71 -0.98 -22.24
CA LYS A 96 -1.56 -1.79 -23.13
C LYS A 96 -2.64 -2.59 -22.39
N LEU A 97 -2.63 -2.57 -21.06
CA LEU A 97 -3.67 -3.25 -20.28
C LEU A 97 -5.02 -2.57 -20.43
N ASN A 98 -6.08 -3.37 -20.38
CA ASN A 98 -7.42 -2.81 -20.24
C ASN A 98 -7.52 -2.02 -18.92
N PRO A 99 -8.27 -0.90 -18.90
CA PRO A 99 -8.48 -0.14 -17.67
C PRO A 99 -9.08 -1.01 -16.56
N THR A 100 -8.41 -1.09 -15.43
CA THR A 100 -8.87 -1.79 -14.24
C THR A 100 -9.15 -0.87 -13.06
N ASN A 101 -8.64 0.35 -13.12
CA ASN A 101 -8.81 1.39 -12.10
C ASN A 101 -9.32 2.69 -12.75
N LEU A 102 -9.98 3.53 -11.97
CA LEU A 102 -10.42 4.84 -12.44
C LEU A 102 -9.28 5.70 -12.98
N ARG A 103 -8.10 5.57 -12.39
CA ARG A 103 -6.88 6.25 -12.85
C ARG A 103 -6.55 5.94 -14.31
N ASP A 104 -6.80 4.73 -14.76
CA ASP A 104 -6.46 4.27 -16.11
C ASP A 104 -7.36 4.91 -17.19
N LEU A 105 -8.44 5.57 -16.77
CA LEU A 105 -9.34 6.34 -17.63
C LEU A 105 -8.97 7.83 -17.71
N LEU A 106 -7.94 8.27 -16.99
CA LEU A 106 -7.52 9.67 -16.95
C LEU A 106 -6.34 9.90 -17.89
N GLU A 107 -6.31 11.08 -18.49
CA GLU A 107 -5.22 11.56 -19.33
C GLU A 107 -4.67 12.89 -18.81
N PHE A 108 -3.39 13.14 -19.06
CA PHE A 108 -2.80 14.43 -18.75
C PHE A 108 -3.32 15.50 -19.72
N ARG A 109 -3.84 16.59 -19.17
CA ARG A 109 -4.22 17.75 -19.98
C ARG A 109 -2.97 18.52 -20.37
N SER A 110 -2.54 18.38 -21.61
CA SER A 110 -1.44 19.16 -22.15
C SER A 110 -1.86 20.61 -22.42
N SER A 111 -0.98 21.56 -22.12
CA SER A 111 -1.14 22.97 -22.52
C SER A 111 -0.80 23.23 -23.99
N ASN A 112 -0.30 22.22 -24.70
CA ASN A 112 0.24 22.30 -26.07
C ASN A 112 1.39 23.31 -26.27
N LYS A 113 1.97 23.81 -25.18
CA LYS A 113 3.17 24.64 -25.18
C LYS A 113 4.31 23.89 -24.54
N SER A 114 5.39 23.69 -25.27
CA SER A 114 6.63 23.21 -24.69
C SER A 114 7.26 24.28 -23.82
N ILE A 115 7.86 23.89 -22.72
CA ILE A 115 8.70 24.75 -21.88
C ILE A 115 10.16 24.34 -22.04
N ASN A 116 11.08 25.23 -21.68
CA ASN A 116 12.49 24.90 -21.66
C ASN A 116 12.75 23.79 -20.62
N ILE A 117 13.68 22.89 -20.91
CA ILE A 117 14.05 21.80 -19.98
C ILE A 117 14.55 22.35 -18.63
N ASP A 118 15.17 23.52 -18.62
CA ASP A 118 15.67 24.18 -17.40
C ASP A 118 14.53 24.73 -16.51
N GLU A 119 13.31 24.85 -17.06
CA GLU A 119 12.11 25.24 -16.34
C GLU A 119 11.39 24.03 -15.72
N VAL A 120 11.77 22.81 -16.13
CA VAL A 120 11.21 21.59 -15.58
C VAL A 120 11.81 21.31 -14.20
N GLU A 121 10.96 21.01 -13.23
CA GLU A 121 11.43 20.69 -11.88
C GLU A 121 12.41 19.50 -11.89
N PRO A 122 13.64 19.66 -11.36
CA PRO A 122 14.63 18.58 -11.36
C PRO A 122 14.22 17.45 -10.42
N ILE A 123 14.63 16.22 -10.76
CA ILE A 123 14.29 14.99 -10.03
C ILE A 123 14.67 15.10 -8.54
N GLU A 124 15.79 15.74 -8.22
CA GLU A 124 16.29 15.93 -6.86
C GLU A 124 15.37 16.77 -5.97
N LYS A 125 14.48 17.58 -6.58
CA LYS A 125 13.43 18.31 -5.88
C LYS A 125 12.11 17.51 -5.80
N ILE A 126 11.88 16.60 -6.74
CA ILE A 126 10.67 15.77 -6.80
C ILE A 126 10.76 14.65 -5.78
N THR A 127 11.84 13.88 -5.80
CA THR A 127 11.98 12.64 -5.01
C THR A 127 11.86 12.84 -3.48
N PRO A 128 12.28 13.97 -2.87
CA PRO A 128 12.10 14.18 -1.43
C PRO A 128 10.63 14.26 -0.96
N ARG A 129 9.69 14.47 -1.89
CA ARG A 129 8.25 14.51 -1.60
C ARG A 129 7.62 13.12 -1.59
N PHE A 130 8.37 12.07 -1.92
CA PHE A 130 7.87 10.71 -1.94
C PHE A 130 8.24 9.98 -0.66
N GLY A 131 7.27 9.23 -0.14
CA GLY A 131 7.43 8.38 1.03
C GLY A 131 6.95 6.95 0.74
N SER A 132 7.52 6.00 1.45
CA SER A 132 6.95 4.65 1.48
C SER A 132 5.72 4.61 2.38
N GLY A 133 4.84 3.64 2.14
CA GLY A 133 3.84 3.30 3.14
C GLY A 133 4.49 2.81 4.45
N SER A 134 3.77 2.93 5.55
CA SER A 134 4.22 2.45 6.86
C SER A 134 4.12 0.92 6.93
N MET A 135 5.27 0.26 6.98
CA MET A 135 5.37 -1.20 7.03
C MET A 135 6.28 -1.61 8.19
N SER A 136 5.71 -2.33 9.17
CA SER A 136 6.42 -2.68 10.40
C SER A 136 7.45 -3.78 10.18
N HIS A 137 8.56 -3.73 10.91
CA HIS A 137 9.42 -4.89 11.12
C HIS A 137 8.64 -5.99 11.87
N GLY A 138 8.52 -7.14 11.24
CA GLY A 138 7.64 -8.24 11.66
C GLY A 138 6.49 -8.50 10.69
N ALA A 139 5.99 -7.47 10.00
CA ALA A 139 5.23 -7.63 8.76
C ALA A 139 6.18 -7.89 7.58
N LEU A 140 7.31 -7.18 7.56
CA LEU A 140 8.45 -7.44 6.68
C LEU A 140 9.57 -8.14 7.44
N SER A 141 10.45 -8.84 6.71
CA SER A 141 11.73 -9.29 7.26
C SER A 141 12.66 -8.09 7.52
N SER A 142 13.70 -8.30 8.33
CA SER A 142 14.72 -7.28 8.62
C SER A 142 15.36 -6.76 7.34
N GLU A 143 15.73 -7.68 6.44
CA GLU A 143 16.41 -7.37 5.17
C GLU A 143 15.53 -6.53 4.24
N ALA A 144 14.25 -6.89 4.11
CA ALA A 144 13.31 -6.14 3.27
C ALA A 144 13.06 -4.75 3.83
N HIS A 145 12.91 -4.63 5.15
CA HIS A 145 12.69 -3.37 5.84
C HIS A 145 13.92 -2.44 5.74
N GLU A 146 15.12 -2.98 5.89
CA GLU A 146 16.38 -2.23 5.76
C GLU A 146 16.62 -1.81 4.30
N THR A 147 16.41 -2.73 3.35
CA THR A 147 16.57 -2.45 1.91
C THR A 147 15.66 -1.34 1.43
N LEU A 148 14.39 -1.34 1.91
CA LEU A 148 13.45 -0.26 1.60
C LEU A 148 13.96 1.09 2.11
N ALA A 149 14.43 1.15 3.36
CA ALA A 149 14.95 2.38 3.94
C ALA A 149 16.18 2.89 3.19
N ILE A 150 17.12 2.00 2.84
CA ILE A 150 18.30 2.34 2.04
C ILE A 150 17.89 2.88 0.68
N GLY A 151 16.99 2.20 -0.03
CA GLY A 151 16.50 2.63 -1.34
C GLY A 151 15.89 4.03 -1.29
N MET A 152 14.99 4.27 -0.33
CA MET A 152 14.37 5.59 -0.14
C MET A 152 15.39 6.67 0.23
N ASN A 153 16.37 6.36 1.07
CA ASN A 153 17.41 7.32 1.43
C ASN A 153 18.31 7.68 0.24
N ARG A 154 18.65 6.72 -0.63
CA ARG A 154 19.45 6.95 -1.85
C ARG A 154 18.78 7.95 -2.80
N ILE A 155 17.47 7.87 -2.96
CA ILE A 155 16.70 8.82 -3.79
C ILE A 155 16.29 10.08 -3.03
N LYS A 156 16.77 10.29 -1.80
CA LYS A 156 16.41 11.41 -0.89
C LYS A 156 14.94 11.39 -0.43
N GLY A 157 14.16 10.38 -0.78
CA GLY A 157 12.81 10.15 -0.28
C GLY A 157 12.77 9.80 1.21
N ALA A 158 11.61 9.41 1.71
CA ALA A 158 11.43 9.02 3.10
C ALA A 158 10.82 7.61 3.21
N SER A 159 11.41 6.76 4.03
CA SER A 159 10.76 5.52 4.47
C SER A 159 10.11 5.73 5.83
N CYS A 160 8.98 5.07 6.06
CA CYS A 160 8.35 5.02 7.38
C CYS A 160 8.65 3.67 8.03
N SER A 161 9.07 3.73 9.30
CA SER A 161 9.44 2.54 10.09
C SER A 161 8.27 1.57 10.33
N GLY A 162 7.03 2.05 10.21
CA GLY A 162 5.88 1.34 10.77
C GLY A 162 5.92 1.29 12.30
N GLU A 163 4.98 0.59 12.90
CA GLU A 163 4.75 0.56 14.36
C GLU A 163 5.63 -0.43 15.13
N GLY A 164 6.60 -1.06 14.49
CA GLY A 164 7.41 -2.12 15.08
C GLY A 164 8.74 -1.69 15.71
N GLY A 165 9.04 -0.40 15.67
CA GLY A 165 10.36 0.11 16.05
C GLY A 165 11.44 -0.20 15.00
N GLU A 166 12.67 0.16 15.31
CA GLU A 166 13.85 -0.14 14.49
C GLU A 166 15.05 -0.51 15.37
N ASP A 167 15.91 -1.38 14.86
CA ASP A 167 17.16 -1.71 15.52
C ASP A 167 18.10 -0.49 15.54
N GLU A 168 18.69 -0.21 16.68
CA GLU A 168 19.60 0.94 16.87
C GLU A 168 20.84 0.89 15.96
N LYS A 169 21.25 -0.33 15.51
CA LYS A 169 22.33 -0.47 14.53
C LYS A 169 22.07 0.30 13.26
N ARG A 170 20.79 0.48 12.90
CA ARG A 170 20.33 1.17 11.68
C ARG A 170 20.48 2.70 11.75
N PHE A 171 20.67 3.25 12.93
CA PHE A 171 20.84 4.71 13.13
C PHE A 171 22.24 5.19 12.76
N LYS A 172 23.16 4.26 12.53
CA LYS A 172 24.51 4.55 12.04
C LYS A 172 24.57 4.39 10.53
N VAL A 173 25.37 5.23 9.90
CA VAL A 173 25.68 5.10 8.48
C VAL A 173 26.51 3.83 8.29
N LEU A 174 26.23 3.06 7.25
CA LEU A 174 26.93 1.86 6.89
C LEU A 174 28.31 2.18 6.29
N GLU A 175 29.23 1.23 6.26
CA GLU A 175 30.59 1.40 5.73
C GLU A 175 30.62 1.87 4.27
N ASN A 176 29.62 1.48 3.48
CA ASN A 176 29.46 1.89 2.09
C ASN A 176 28.80 3.27 1.91
N GLY A 177 28.54 4.00 3.00
CA GLY A 177 27.88 5.31 3.00
C GLY A 177 26.35 5.28 2.97
N ASP A 178 25.73 4.11 2.91
CA ASP A 178 24.26 3.99 2.96
C ASP A 178 23.72 4.23 4.37
N SER A 179 22.46 4.65 4.43
CA SER A 179 21.70 4.76 5.67
C SER A 179 20.50 3.83 5.63
N ALA A 180 20.41 2.93 6.60
CA ALA A 180 19.26 2.06 6.80
C ALA A 180 18.22 2.65 7.76
N ASN A 181 18.42 3.88 8.23
CA ASN A 181 17.52 4.56 9.15
C ASN A 181 16.29 5.09 8.40
N SER A 182 15.09 4.76 8.85
CA SER A 182 13.86 5.35 8.33
C SER A 182 13.72 6.79 8.80
N LYS A 183 13.50 7.73 7.87
CA LYS A 183 13.35 9.17 8.20
C LYS A 183 12.08 9.46 8.96
N VAL A 184 11.01 8.69 8.71
CA VAL A 184 9.73 8.81 9.42
C VAL A 184 9.64 7.68 10.43
N LYS A 185 9.39 8.03 11.69
CA LYS A 185 9.18 7.06 12.77
C LYS A 185 7.72 7.04 13.17
N GLN A 186 7.09 5.88 13.05
CA GLN A 186 5.71 5.73 13.44
C GLN A 186 5.57 5.41 14.93
N VAL A 187 4.66 6.11 15.57
CA VAL A 187 4.19 5.84 16.94
C VAL A 187 2.74 5.45 16.87
N ALA A 188 2.44 4.21 17.23
CA ALA A 188 1.07 3.69 17.28
C ALA A 188 0.58 3.58 18.74
N SER A 189 -0.67 3.22 18.92
CA SER A 189 -1.22 2.88 20.23
C SER A 189 -0.46 1.76 20.93
N ALA A 190 0.22 0.91 20.17
CA ALA A 190 1.13 -0.09 20.71
C ALA A 190 2.53 0.50 20.96
N ARG A 191 3.02 0.40 22.18
CA ARG A 191 4.36 0.86 22.58
C ARG A 191 5.52 0.00 22.06
N PHE A 192 5.36 -0.64 20.91
CA PHE A 192 6.34 -1.55 20.38
C PHE A 192 7.55 -0.82 19.82
N GLY A 193 8.66 -0.86 20.57
CA GLY A 193 9.93 -0.33 20.11
C GLY A 193 10.06 1.20 20.11
N VAL A 194 9.14 1.92 20.73
CA VAL A 194 9.22 3.37 20.88
C VAL A 194 10.14 3.70 22.07
N THR A 195 11.28 4.27 21.77
CA THR A 195 12.26 4.77 22.76
C THR A 195 12.65 6.20 22.41
N VAL A 196 13.18 6.93 23.37
CA VAL A 196 13.73 8.30 23.13
C VAL A 196 14.79 8.26 22.01
N LYS A 197 15.63 7.22 22.02
CA LYS A 197 16.66 7.04 20.99
C LYS A 197 16.06 6.81 19.60
N TYR A 198 14.99 6.01 19.51
CA TYR A 198 14.24 5.82 18.27
C TYR A 198 13.67 7.15 17.75
N LEU A 199 12.98 7.89 18.61
CA LEU A 199 12.36 9.17 18.24
C LEU A 199 13.40 10.24 17.85
N ASN A 200 14.54 10.31 18.57
CA ASN A 200 15.59 11.29 18.25
C ASN A 200 16.33 11.02 16.93
N ASN A 201 16.15 9.84 16.35
CA ASN A 201 16.77 9.44 15.07
C ASN A 201 15.81 9.56 13.87
N CYS A 202 14.77 10.37 13.96
CA CYS A 202 13.87 10.66 12.84
C CYS A 202 13.91 12.13 12.42
N LYS A 203 13.39 12.40 11.23
CA LYS A 203 13.08 13.75 10.76
C LYS A 203 11.62 14.11 11.00
N GLU A 204 10.76 13.08 11.06
CA GLU A 204 9.32 13.23 11.21
C GLU A 204 8.76 12.09 12.06
N ILE A 205 7.81 12.41 12.91
CA ILE A 205 7.05 11.44 13.71
C ILE A 205 5.66 11.30 13.10
N GLU A 206 5.29 10.09 12.75
CA GLU A 206 3.95 9.75 12.29
C GLU A 206 3.15 9.14 13.44
N ILE A 207 2.09 9.81 13.86
CA ILE A 207 1.19 9.30 14.91
C ILE A 207 0.07 8.50 14.26
N LYS A 208 0.02 7.20 14.56
CA LYS A 208 -1.04 6.30 14.09
C LYS A 208 -2.13 6.19 15.14
N ILE A 209 -3.26 6.83 14.92
CA ILE A 209 -4.39 6.86 15.85
C ILE A 209 -5.35 5.68 15.70
N ALA A 210 -5.41 5.05 14.52
CA ALA A 210 -6.28 3.91 14.25
C ALA A 210 -5.77 3.07 13.06
N GLN A 211 -6.34 1.88 12.91
CA GLN A 211 -6.11 1.01 11.77
C GLN A 211 -7.43 0.65 11.11
N GLY A 212 -7.59 1.00 9.83
CA GLY A 212 -8.86 0.85 9.10
C GLY A 212 -9.37 -0.59 9.02
N ALA A 213 -8.48 -1.56 8.85
CA ALA A 213 -8.83 -2.97 8.78
C ALA A 213 -9.23 -3.59 10.13
N LYS A 214 -8.87 -2.95 11.24
CA LYS A 214 -9.13 -3.41 12.61
C LYS A 214 -9.49 -2.23 13.52
N PRO A 215 -10.64 -1.59 13.29
CA PRO A 215 -11.07 -0.46 14.12
C PRO A 215 -11.21 -0.87 15.57
N GLY A 216 -10.55 -0.16 16.48
CA GLY A 216 -10.59 -0.43 17.92
C GLY A 216 -9.67 -1.54 18.44
N GLU A 217 -9.14 -2.41 17.58
CA GLU A 217 -8.23 -3.48 18.00
C GLU A 217 -6.75 -3.08 17.90
N GLY A 218 -6.42 -2.18 16.97
CA GLY A 218 -5.05 -1.78 16.69
C GLY A 218 -4.20 -2.87 16.04
N GLY A 219 -2.88 -2.78 16.16
CA GLY A 219 -1.94 -3.74 15.60
C GLY A 219 -1.92 -5.06 16.34
N GLN A 220 -1.87 -6.17 15.63
CA GLN A 220 -1.70 -7.51 16.16
C GLN A 220 -0.55 -8.22 15.45
N LEU A 221 0.33 -8.84 16.21
CA LEU A 221 1.38 -9.73 15.69
C LEU A 221 1.23 -11.10 16.34
N PRO A 222 0.90 -12.17 15.59
CA PRO A 222 0.78 -13.51 16.11
C PRO A 222 2.09 -14.00 16.73
N GLY A 223 2.00 -14.77 17.81
CA GLY A 223 3.16 -15.23 18.59
C GLY A 223 4.23 -15.94 17.75
N PHE A 224 3.83 -16.74 16.75
CA PHE A 224 4.79 -17.44 15.87
C PHE A 224 5.66 -16.50 15.02
N LYS A 225 5.25 -15.23 14.83
CA LYS A 225 6.03 -14.18 14.17
C LYS A 225 6.92 -13.40 15.14
N VAL A 226 6.68 -13.52 16.44
CA VAL A 226 7.45 -12.82 17.47
C VAL A 226 8.76 -13.58 17.75
N THR A 227 9.74 -13.36 16.87
CA THR A 227 11.10 -13.89 17.03
C THR A 227 11.81 -13.23 18.21
N LYS A 228 12.97 -13.77 18.63
CA LYS A 228 13.81 -13.16 19.68
C LYS A 228 14.19 -11.71 19.32
N GLU A 229 14.50 -11.43 18.08
CA GLU A 229 14.83 -10.09 17.58
C GLU A 229 13.63 -9.13 17.70
N ILE A 230 12.47 -9.54 17.20
CA ILE A 230 11.24 -8.75 17.28
C ILE A 230 10.82 -8.52 18.73
N ALA A 231 10.90 -9.55 19.57
CA ALA A 231 10.60 -9.43 20.99
C ALA A 231 11.52 -8.41 21.68
N ARG A 232 12.82 -8.45 21.38
CA ARG A 232 13.79 -7.46 21.89
C ARG A 232 13.43 -6.04 21.47
N LEU A 233 13.15 -5.84 20.19
CA LEU A 233 12.80 -4.51 19.65
C LEU A 233 11.50 -3.98 20.21
N ARG A 234 10.54 -4.85 20.47
CA ARG A 234 9.20 -4.49 20.97
C ARG A 234 9.06 -4.58 22.49
N HIS A 235 10.17 -4.81 23.20
CA HIS A 235 10.19 -4.98 24.66
C HIS A 235 9.15 -6.01 25.14
N SER A 236 9.13 -7.19 24.49
CA SER A 236 8.18 -8.26 24.77
C SER A 236 8.86 -9.64 24.87
N THR A 237 8.06 -10.70 25.04
CA THR A 237 8.55 -12.07 25.14
C THR A 237 8.43 -12.80 23.80
N PRO A 238 9.46 -13.52 23.33
CA PRO A 238 9.37 -14.32 22.10
C PRO A 238 8.25 -15.35 22.17
N GLY A 239 7.55 -15.54 21.04
CA GLY A 239 6.47 -16.51 20.93
C GLY A 239 5.12 -16.06 21.50
N VAL A 240 5.05 -14.92 22.17
CA VAL A 240 3.81 -14.38 22.73
C VAL A 240 3.16 -13.42 21.71
N THR A 241 1.86 -13.60 21.48
CA THR A 241 1.08 -12.71 20.61
C THR A 241 1.06 -11.28 21.17
N LEU A 242 1.34 -10.31 20.32
CA LEU A 242 1.29 -8.89 20.67
C LEU A 242 0.00 -8.27 20.16
N ILE A 243 -0.67 -7.53 21.02
CA ILE A 243 -1.88 -6.75 20.69
C ILE A 243 -1.61 -5.31 21.11
N SER A 244 -2.05 -4.36 20.31
CA SER A 244 -1.88 -2.93 20.60
C SER A 244 -2.53 -2.54 21.92
N PRO A 245 -1.76 -1.99 22.87
CA PRO A 245 -2.32 -1.38 24.09
C PRO A 245 -2.94 -0.01 23.77
N PRO A 246 -3.52 0.65 24.78
CA PRO A 246 -4.04 2.01 24.70
C PRO A 246 -3.02 3.06 24.21
N PRO A 247 -3.47 4.27 23.82
CA PRO A 247 -2.61 5.36 23.36
C PRO A 247 -1.46 5.70 24.32
N HIS A 248 -0.39 6.23 23.73
CA HIS A 248 0.74 6.76 24.48
C HIS A 248 0.45 8.16 24.99
N HIS A 249 -0.15 8.30 26.15
CA HIS A 249 -0.50 9.60 26.71
C HIS A 249 0.72 10.49 27.06
N ASP A 250 1.89 9.92 27.17
CA ASP A 250 3.18 10.60 27.35
C ASP A 250 3.76 11.17 26.03
N ILE A 251 3.24 10.76 24.88
CA ILE A 251 3.66 11.22 23.55
C ILE A 251 2.54 12.00 22.88
N TYR A 252 1.32 11.50 22.96
CA TYR A 252 0.11 12.15 22.45
C TYR A 252 -1.10 11.79 23.29
N SER A 253 -2.11 12.68 23.32
CA SER A 253 -3.41 12.44 23.93
C SER A 253 -4.52 12.70 22.92
N ILE A 254 -5.68 12.13 23.19
CA ILE A 254 -6.91 12.39 22.44
C ILE A 254 -7.58 13.62 23.02
#